data_76f072490f23dc963c31e3a22ebceb8b
#
_entry.id   76f072490f23dc963c31e3a22ebceb8b
#
_cell.length_a   1.000
_cell.length_b   1.000
_cell.length_c   1.000
_cell.angle_alpha   90.00
_cell.angle_beta   90.00
_cell.angle_gamma   90.00
#
_symmetry.space_group_name_H-M   'P 1'
#
loop_
_entity.id
_entity.type
_entity.pdbx_description
1 polymer ?
#
loop_
_entity_poly.entity_id
_entity_poly.type
_entity_poly.pdbx_seq_one_letter_code
_entity_poly.pdbx_strand_id
1 'polypeptide(L)'
;RSIKKKRVKSGAKGIGRFALNRLGKHSEMLTFSTDTKKGCVWNVNWTHFDEARILSDVKASLNEISNNDLHSKLHCYGLDKLPVYDKLFEGSFHGTILRISELNDHWDKESLNALLKNLEMLIPSHMQSSFSIYLYNIQDLQWSGKVNPMDDEDYDYKVSAQYNGDNTINIKIERNELNLSLLETKYKKVFLRDAMKKYPYRLEDFRNREISQTLTISN
;
A
#
# COMPACT_ATOMS: atom_id res chain seq x y z
N ARG A 1 15.71 8.79 10.90
CA ARG A 1 14.43 9.53 10.83
C ARG A 1 14.45 10.47 9.64
N SER A 2 13.33 10.69 8.98
CA SER A 2 13.20 11.74 7.95
C SER A 2 13.30 13.10 8.60
N ILE A 3 14.20 13.96 8.09
CA ILE A 3 14.46 15.29 8.67
C ILE A 3 13.18 16.15 8.68
N LYS A 4 12.41 16.15 7.58
CA LYS A 4 11.19 16.96 7.43
C LYS A 4 9.96 16.40 8.14
N LYS A 5 9.78 15.10 8.21
CA LYS A 5 8.54 14.47 8.71
C LYS A 5 8.71 13.64 9.99
N LYS A 6 9.89 13.62 10.60
CA LYS A 6 10.24 12.87 11.83
C LYS A 6 9.86 11.38 11.82
N ARG A 7 9.56 10.82 10.63
CA ARG A 7 9.18 9.41 10.48
C ARG A 7 10.41 8.51 10.50
N VAL A 8 10.26 7.33 11.07
CA VAL A 8 11.28 6.28 11.00
C VAL A 8 11.39 5.83 9.54
N LYS A 9 12.62 5.75 9.01
CA LYS A 9 12.85 5.19 7.68
C LYS A 9 12.67 3.67 7.77
N SER A 10 11.71 3.12 7.02
CA SER A 10 11.64 1.69 6.74
C SER A 10 12.67 1.32 5.67
N GLY A 11 13.16 0.09 5.67
CA GLY A 11 14.06 -0.39 4.61
C GLY A 11 15.52 -0.01 4.78
N ALA A 12 16.02 0.06 6.01
CA ALA A 12 17.44 0.38 6.32
C ALA A 12 18.46 -0.58 5.68
N LYS A 13 18.09 -1.82 5.39
CA LYS A 13 18.98 -2.85 4.82
C LYS A 13 19.13 -2.80 3.30
N GLY A 14 18.32 -2.03 2.58
CA GLY A 14 18.41 -1.89 1.12
C GLY A 14 18.01 -3.14 0.30
N ILE A 15 17.49 -4.17 0.95
CA ILE A 15 17.14 -5.46 0.29
C ILE A 15 15.90 -5.37 -0.59
N GLY A 16 15.04 -4.36 -0.41
CA GLY A 16 13.81 -4.19 -1.20
C GLY A 16 14.06 -4.08 -2.71
N ARG A 17 15.23 -3.58 -3.13
CA ARG A 17 15.58 -3.49 -4.56
C ARG A 17 15.69 -4.85 -5.24
N PHE A 18 16.04 -5.91 -4.52
CA PHE A 18 16.11 -7.27 -5.08
C PHE A 18 14.72 -7.86 -5.38
N ALA A 19 13.66 -7.32 -4.78
CA ALA A 19 12.30 -7.69 -5.13
C ALA A 19 11.93 -7.30 -6.56
N LEU A 20 12.64 -6.36 -7.18
CA LEU A 20 12.41 -5.92 -8.56
C LEU A 20 12.66 -7.05 -9.56
N ASN A 21 13.67 -7.90 -9.30
CA ASN A 21 13.93 -9.08 -10.12
C ASN A 21 12.73 -10.04 -10.15
N ARG A 22 12.01 -10.16 -9.04
CA ARG A 22 10.79 -10.99 -8.98
C ARG A 22 9.68 -10.46 -9.88
N LEU A 23 9.60 -9.14 -10.08
CA LEU A 23 8.52 -8.50 -10.83
C LEU A 23 8.76 -8.50 -12.34
N GLY A 24 10.00 -8.35 -12.80
CA GLY A 24 10.30 -8.30 -14.23
C GLY A 24 11.78 -8.34 -14.52
N LYS A 25 12.12 -8.51 -15.81
CA LYS A 25 13.50 -8.72 -16.26
C LYS A 25 14.32 -7.42 -16.33
N HIS A 26 13.65 -6.28 -16.50
CA HIS A 26 14.31 -4.99 -16.57
C HIS A 26 13.71 -4.02 -15.55
N SER A 27 14.58 -3.28 -14.87
CA SER A 27 14.17 -2.19 -14.00
C SER A 27 14.94 -0.92 -14.33
N GLU A 28 14.19 0.18 -14.46
CA GLU A 28 14.74 1.53 -14.60
C GLU A 28 14.21 2.39 -13.45
N MET A 29 15.09 3.07 -12.75
CA MET A 29 14.73 3.99 -11.68
C MET A 29 15.24 5.39 -12.03
N LEU A 30 14.30 6.34 -12.10
CA LEU A 30 14.59 7.75 -12.25
C LEU A 30 14.36 8.45 -10.92
N THR A 31 15.31 9.23 -10.48
CA THR A 31 15.18 9.98 -9.22
C THR A 31 15.62 11.42 -9.41
N PHE A 32 14.84 12.35 -8.84
CA PHE A 32 15.10 13.79 -8.85
C PHE A 32 15.02 14.34 -7.44
N SER A 33 15.99 15.17 -7.09
CA SER A 33 16.02 15.89 -5.82
C SER A 33 15.40 17.28 -5.96
N THR A 34 14.84 17.82 -4.88
CA THR A 34 14.39 19.21 -4.81
C THR A 34 15.51 20.23 -5.03
N ASP A 35 16.74 19.85 -4.71
CA ASP A 35 17.86 20.79 -4.61
C ASP A 35 18.68 20.86 -5.92
N THR A 36 18.42 19.95 -6.86
CA THR A 36 19.16 19.88 -8.12
C THR A 36 18.20 19.89 -9.31
N LYS A 37 18.56 20.60 -10.38
CA LYS A 37 17.83 20.56 -11.66
C LYS A 37 18.15 19.29 -12.48
N LYS A 38 18.94 18.40 -11.91
CA LYS A 38 19.36 17.15 -12.53
C LYS A 38 18.88 15.98 -11.71
N GLY A 39 18.58 14.90 -12.39
CA GLY A 39 18.27 13.62 -11.79
C GLY A 39 19.27 12.56 -12.18
N CYS A 40 19.04 11.36 -11.69
CA CYS A 40 19.81 10.17 -12.04
C CYS A 40 18.86 9.10 -12.58
N VAL A 41 19.34 8.39 -13.60
CA VAL A 41 18.70 7.18 -14.14
C VAL A 41 19.57 5.98 -13.83
N TRP A 42 19.02 5.03 -13.10
CA TRP A 42 19.62 3.75 -12.84
C TRP A 42 18.89 2.67 -13.64
N ASN A 43 19.63 1.84 -14.37
CA ASN A 43 19.09 0.74 -15.16
C ASN A 43 19.78 -0.56 -14.81
N VAL A 44 19.00 -1.64 -14.74
CA VAL A 44 19.51 -3.00 -14.54
C VAL A 44 18.72 -3.98 -15.39
N ASN A 45 19.46 -4.91 -15.98
CA ASN A 45 18.91 -6.11 -16.61
C ASN A 45 19.12 -7.28 -15.65
N TRP A 46 18.04 -7.83 -15.13
CA TRP A 46 18.06 -8.90 -14.14
C TRP A 46 18.40 -10.28 -14.75
N THR A 47 18.23 -10.46 -16.07
CA THR A 47 18.60 -11.74 -16.73
C THR A 47 20.07 -12.04 -16.56
N HIS A 48 20.92 -11.03 -16.42
CA HIS A 48 22.34 -11.21 -16.16
C HIS A 48 22.63 -11.84 -14.78
N PHE A 49 21.67 -11.81 -13.83
CA PHE A 49 21.82 -12.50 -12.54
C PHE A 49 21.77 -14.01 -12.68
N ASP A 50 20.95 -14.53 -13.62
CA ASP A 50 20.79 -15.96 -13.83
C ASP A 50 22.06 -16.57 -14.46
N GLU A 51 22.80 -15.76 -15.20
CA GLU A 51 24.05 -16.14 -15.89
C GLU A 51 25.30 -15.87 -15.05
N ALA A 52 25.19 -15.01 -14.04
CA ALA A 52 26.32 -14.56 -13.24
C ALA A 52 26.77 -15.61 -12.23
N ARG A 53 28.07 -15.88 -12.17
CA ARG A 53 28.67 -16.75 -11.15
C ARG A 53 28.85 -16.06 -9.80
N ILE A 54 29.09 -14.76 -9.83
CA ILE A 54 29.26 -13.92 -8.65
C ILE A 54 28.52 -12.58 -8.84
N LEU A 55 28.08 -11.97 -7.75
CA LEU A 55 27.29 -10.74 -7.77
C LEU A 55 27.98 -9.55 -8.45
N SER A 56 29.31 -9.52 -8.45
CA SER A 56 30.10 -8.46 -9.11
C SER A 56 30.04 -8.50 -10.63
N ASP A 57 29.58 -9.60 -11.24
CA ASP A 57 29.44 -9.73 -12.69
C ASP A 57 28.20 -9.01 -13.20
N VAL A 58 27.24 -8.75 -12.31
CA VAL A 58 26.02 -8.02 -12.66
C VAL A 58 26.29 -6.53 -12.64
N LYS A 59 26.15 -5.93 -13.81
CA LYS A 59 26.39 -4.48 -14.00
C LYS A 59 25.06 -3.75 -14.12
N ALA A 60 24.94 -2.63 -13.41
CA ALA A 60 23.89 -1.65 -13.58
C ALA A 60 24.51 -0.37 -14.16
N SER A 61 23.77 0.34 -14.98
CA SER A 61 24.16 1.67 -15.45
C SER A 61 23.57 2.76 -14.58
N LEU A 62 24.34 3.83 -14.35
CA LEU A 62 23.89 5.02 -13.65
C LEU A 62 24.29 6.25 -14.49
N ASN A 63 23.32 7.03 -14.92
CA ASN A 63 23.51 8.20 -15.76
C ASN A 63 22.80 9.42 -15.18
N GLU A 64 23.31 10.60 -15.42
CA GLU A 64 22.58 11.84 -15.14
C GLU A 64 21.50 12.07 -16.19
N ILE A 65 20.41 12.72 -15.80
CA ILE A 65 19.28 13.10 -16.67
C ILE A 65 18.85 14.54 -16.36
N SER A 66 18.58 15.30 -17.42
CA SER A 66 17.99 16.63 -17.31
C SER A 66 16.47 16.59 -17.16
N ASN A 67 15.86 17.71 -16.73
CA ASN A 67 14.40 17.80 -16.67
C ASN A 67 13.73 17.64 -18.04
N ASN A 68 14.34 18.16 -19.12
CA ASN A 68 13.79 18.02 -20.46
C ASN A 68 13.76 16.55 -20.91
N ASP A 69 14.84 15.82 -20.63
CA ASP A 69 14.91 14.39 -20.94
C ASP A 69 13.92 13.59 -20.08
N LEU A 70 13.63 14.03 -18.83
CA LEU A 70 12.61 13.43 -18.00
C LEU A 70 11.25 13.48 -18.66
N HIS A 71 10.79 14.66 -19.10
CA HIS A 71 9.50 14.80 -19.76
C HIS A 71 9.39 13.91 -21.00
N SER A 72 10.45 13.87 -21.82
CA SER A 72 10.51 13.00 -23.01
C SER A 72 10.38 11.53 -22.63
N LYS A 73 11.05 11.08 -21.57
CA LYS A 73 10.96 9.71 -21.09
C LYS A 73 9.56 9.37 -20.55
N LEU A 74 8.95 10.25 -19.76
CA LEU A 74 7.62 10.03 -19.22
C LEU A 74 6.55 9.94 -20.31
N HIS A 75 6.69 10.74 -21.34
CA HIS A 75 5.85 10.63 -22.55
C HIS A 75 6.05 9.27 -23.24
N CYS A 76 7.29 8.83 -23.43
CA CYS A 76 7.57 7.50 -23.98
C CYS A 76 6.98 6.35 -23.14
N TYR A 77 6.82 6.53 -21.83
CA TYR A 77 6.19 5.54 -20.95
C TYR A 77 4.66 5.62 -20.95
N GLY A 78 4.08 6.60 -21.64
CA GLY A 78 2.63 6.85 -21.69
C GLY A 78 2.06 7.43 -20.40
N LEU A 79 2.90 7.98 -19.53
CA LEU A 79 2.48 8.57 -18.25
C LEU A 79 1.79 9.91 -18.44
N ASP A 80 2.03 10.59 -19.57
CA ASP A 80 1.33 11.80 -20.00
C ASP A 80 -0.19 11.60 -20.18
N LYS A 81 -0.63 10.35 -20.34
CA LYS A 81 -2.05 9.99 -20.45
C LYS A 81 -2.75 9.86 -19.10
N LEU A 82 -1.99 9.89 -17.99
CA LEU A 82 -2.55 9.75 -16.67
C LEU A 82 -3.18 11.05 -16.19
N PRO A 83 -4.38 11.02 -15.59
CA PRO A 83 -5.06 12.22 -15.07
C PRO A 83 -4.26 12.99 -14.01
N VAL A 84 -3.27 12.34 -13.40
CA VAL A 84 -2.42 12.92 -12.36
C VAL A 84 -1.14 13.55 -12.93
N TYR A 85 -0.88 13.41 -14.22
CA TYR A 85 0.39 13.82 -14.83
C TYR A 85 0.73 15.29 -14.58
N ASP A 86 -0.21 16.19 -14.85
CA ASP A 86 -0.01 17.63 -14.65
C ASP A 86 0.32 17.98 -13.20
N LYS A 87 -0.31 17.31 -12.26
CA LYS A 87 -0.06 17.49 -10.81
C LYS A 87 1.34 17.04 -10.38
N LEU A 88 1.95 16.10 -11.10
CA LEU A 88 3.32 15.65 -10.82
C LEU A 88 4.35 16.76 -11.15
N PHE A 89 3.99 17.70 -12.02
CA PHE A 89 4.86 18.77 -12.50
C PHE A 89 4.44 20.17 -12.05
N GLU A 90 3.41 20.29 -11.21
CA GLU A 90 3.08 21.53 -10.52
C GLU A 90 4.26 21.95 -9.61
N GLY A 91 5.08 22.86 -10.11
CA GLY A 91 6.32 23.30 -9.46
C GLY A 91 7.56 22.57 -9.98
N SER A 92 8.57 22.38 -9.14
CA SER A 92 9.74 21.57 -9.48
C SER A 92 9.48 20.10 -9.14
N PHE A 93 9.58 19.24 -10.15
CA PHE A 93 9.46 17.80 -9.97
C PHE A 93 10.56 17.27 -9.04
N HIS A 94 10.16 16.56 -8.03
CA HIS A 94 11.05 15.79 -7.17
C HIS A 94 10.38 14.46 -6.78
N GLY A 95 11.14 13.41 -6.81
CA GLY A 95 10.61 12.09 -6.51
C GLY A 95 11.36 10.97 -7.18
N THR A 96 10.77 9.80 -7.14
CA THR A 96 11.32 8.60 -7.76
C THR A 96 10.26 7.94 -8.62
N ILE A 97 10.64 7.59 -9.85
CA ILE A 97 9.85 6.78 -10.78
C ILE A 97 10.56 5.45 -10.93
N LEU A 98 9.83 4.37 -10.76
CA LEU A 98 10.32 3.02 -10.98
C LEU A 98 9.54 2.40 -12.12
N ARG A 99 10.23 2.07 -13.20
CA ARG A 99 9.67 1.34 -14.34
C ARG A 99 10.17 -0.09 -14.31
N ILE A 100 9.25 -1.03 -14.41
CA ILE A 100 9.55 -2.45 -14.51
C ILE A 100 8.96 -2.92 -15.84
N SER A 101 9.74 -3.62 -16.63
CA SER A 101 9.32 -4.14 -17.93
C SER A 101 9.70 -5.61 -18.10
N GLU A 102 9.08 -6.26 -19.10
CA GLU A 102 9.16 -7.71 -19.29
C GLU A 102 8.77 -8.43 -17.99
N LEU A 103 7.53 -8.19 -17.56
CA LEU A 103 7.00 -8.73 -16.31
C LEU A 103 7.05 -10.25 -16.33
N ASN A 104 7.42 -10.85 -15.20
CA ASN A 104 7.52 -12.30 -15.04
C ASN A 104 6.14 -12.95 -14.92
N ASP A 105 5.16 -12.23 -14.39
CA ASP A 105 3.80 -12.71 -14.18
C ASP A 105 2.82 -11.95 -15.10
N HIS A 106 1.75 -12.63 -15.50
CA HIS A 106 0.65 -12.02 -16.24
C HIS A 106 -0.27 -11.27 -15.26
N TRP A 107 -0.55 -10.01 -15.57
CA TRP A 107 -1.42 -9.16 -14.73
C TRP A 107 -2.82 -9.11 -15.34
N ASP A 108 -3.65 -10.05 -14.94
CA ASP A 108 -5.07 -10.09 -15.27
C ASP A 108 -5.91 -9.26 -14.29
N LYS A 109 -7.22 -9.27 -14.50
CA LYS A 109 -8.17 -8.55 -13.66
C LYS A 109 -8.18 -9.04 -12.22
N GLU A 110 -7.98 -10.33 -12.00
CA GLU A 110 -7.96 -10.93 -10.65
C GLU A 110 -6.71 -10.49 -9.88
N SER A 111 -5.55 -10.49 -10.55
CA SER A 111 -4.29 -10.00 -9.99
C SER A 111 -4.34 -8.52 -9.64
N LEU A 112 -4.97 -7.69 -10.50
CA LEU A 112 -5.17 -6.27 -10.23
C LEU A 112 -6.13 -6.03 -9.05
N ASN A 113 -7.19 -6.83 -8.93
CA ASN A 113 -8.09 -6.77 -7.78
C ASN A 113 -7.38 -7.15 -6.47
N ALA A 114 -6.56 -8.18 -6.49
CA ALA A 114 -5.76 -8.59 -5.34
C ALA A 114 -4.76 -7.49 -4.95
N LEU A 115 -4.12 -6.86 -5.94
CA LEU A 115 -3.25 -5.71 -5.71
C LEU A 115 -4.02 -4.55 -5.07
N LEU A 116 -5.18 -4.19 -5.59
CA LEU A 116 -6.00 -3.11 -5.05
C LEU A 116 -6.34 -3.34 -3.58
N LYS A 117 -6.83 -4.52 -3.22
CA LYS A 117 -7.12 -4.89 -1.82
C LYS A 117 -5.89 -4.79 -0.92
N ASN A 118 -4.73 -5.23 -1.39
CA ASN A 118 -3.49 -5.10 -0.64
C ASN A 118 -3.08 -3.63 -0.45
N LEU A 119 -3.31 -2.77 -1.45
CA LEU A 119 -3.04 -1.34 -1.35
C LEU A 119 -3.99 -0.63 -0.38
N GLU A 120 -5.27 -1.01 -0.36
CA GLU A 120 -6.27 -0.51 0.61
C GLU A 120 -5.83 -0.77 2.05
N MET A 121 -5.29 -1.96 2.34
CA MET A 121 -4.76 -2.31 3.66
C MET A 121 -3.49 -1.53 4.06
N LEU A 122 -2.74 -0.99 3.08
CA LEU A 122 -1.54 -0.20 3.36
C LEU A 122 -1.83 1.24 3.78
N ILE A 123 -3.06 1.71 3.61
CA ILE A 123 -3.44 3.08 3.95
C ILE A 123 -4.06 3.09 5.35
N PRO A 124 -3.35 3.57 6.38
CA PRO A 124 -3.96 3.73 7.70
C PRO A 124 -5.05 4.79 7.63
N SER A 125 -6.23 4.52 8.16
CA SER A 125 -7.38 5.43 8.16
C SER A 125 -7.06 6.81 8.75
N HIS A 126 -6.20 6.87 9.76
CA HIS A 126 -5.77 8.12 10.40
C HIS A 126 -4.71 8.92 9.60
N MET A 127 -4.14 8.37 8.52
CA MET A 127 -3.08 8.99 7.71
C MET A 127 -3.55 9.50 6.34
N GLN A 128 -4.83 9.45 6.04
CA GLN A 128 -5.41 9.81 4.72
C GLN A 128 -5.02 11.22 4.24
N SER A 129 -4.79 12.16 5.15
CA SER A 129 -4.41 13.53 4.80
C SER A 129 -2.92 13.69 4.44
N SER A 130 -2.06 12.77 4.88
CA SER A 130 -0.60 12.88 4.72
C SER A 130 0.01 11.93 3.70
N PHE A 131 -0.77 10.94 3.26
CA PHE A 131 -0.32 9.89 2.36
C PHE A 131 -1.49 9.42 1.49
N SER A 132 -1.26 9.33 0.18
CA SER A 132 -2.25 8.84 -0.77
C SER A 132 -1.60 7.86 -1.73
N ILE A 133 -2.32 6.80 -2.07
CA ILE A 133 -1.96 5.84 -3.11
C ILE A 133 -2.92 6.06 -4.28
N TYR A 134 -2.40 6.00 -5.48
CA TYR A 134 -3.19 6.01 -6.72
C TYR A 134 -2.82 4.77 -7.52
N LEU A 135 -3.82 4.09 -8.05
CA LEU A 135 -3.65 2.97 -8.98
C LEU A 135 -4.27 3.38 -10.31
N TYR A 136 -3.49 3.25 -11.38
CA TYR A 136 -3.97 3.53 -12.74
C TYR A 136 -3.75 2.33 -13.64
N ASN A 137 -4.81 1.91 -14.31
CA ASN A 137 -4.75 0.95 -15.41
C ASN A 137 -5.04 1.70 -16.72
N ILE A 138 -4.03 1.87 -17.57
CA ILE A 138 -4.16 2.62 -18.84
C ILE A 138 -5.08 1.88 -19.82
N GLN A 139 -5.21 0.56 -19.72
CA GLN A 139 -6.06 -0.24 -20.59
C GLN A 139 -7.54 -0.21 -20.15
N ASP A 140 -7.79 0.00 -18.87
CA ASP A 140 -9.14 0.07 -18.31
C ASP A 140 -9.21 1.12 -17.20
N LEU A 141 -9.59 2.35 -17.59
CA LEU A 141 -9.66 3.48 -16.67
C LEU A 141 -10.75 3.37 -15.61
N GLN A 142 -11.71 2.45 -15.74
CA GLN A 142 -12.73 2.23 -14.72
C GLN A 142 -12.14 1.74 -13.39
N TRP A 143 -10.94 1.15 -13.45
CA TRP A 143 -10.18 0.67 -12.30
C TRP A 143 -9.10 1.66 -11.83
N SER A 144 -9.20 2.90 -12.28
CA SER A 144 -8.16 3.89 -12.06
C SER A 144 -8.61 4.96 -11.09
N GLY A 145 -7.73 5.37 -10.19
CA GLY A 145 -7.99 6.48 -9.30
C GLY A 145 -7.26 6.38 -7.96
N LYS A 146 -7.74 7.19 -7.04
CA LYS A 146 -7.25 7.17 -5.65
C LYS A 146 -7.73 5.89 -4.96
N VAL A 147 -6.78 5.18 -4.35
CA VAL A 147 -7.09 4.03 -3.50
C VAL A 147 -7.61 4.55 -2.17
N ASN A 148 -8.81 4.13 -1.81
CA ASN A 148 -9.39 4.42 -0.51
C ASN A 148 -8.87 3.41 0.52
N PRO A 149 -8.71 3.79 1.79
CA PRO A 149 -8.43 2.82 2.83
C PRO A 149 -9.57 1.82 2.94
N MET A 150 -9.24 0.64 3.42
CA MET A 150 -10.26 -0.35 3.77
C MET A 150 -11.23 0.28 4.76
N ASP A 151 -12.53 0.04 4.56
CA ASP A 151 -13.55 0.58 5.43
C ASP A 151 -13.34 0.02 6.85
N ASP A 152 -13.08 0.93 7.80
CA ASP A 152 -12.86 0.58 9.20
C ASP A 152 -14.10 0.00 9.87
N GLU A 153 -15.26 0.04 9.19
CA GLU A 153 -16.53 -0.49 9.71
C GLU A 153 -16.78 -1.96 9.31
N ASP A 154 -16.05 -2.48 8.30
CA ASP A 154 -16.19 -3.87 7.84
C ASP A 154 -15.05 -4.75 8.43
N TYR A 155 -15.13 -4.99 9.74
CA TYR A 155 -14.19 -5.87 10.45
C TYR A 155 -14.92 -6.84 11.37
N ASP A 156 -14.37 -8.03 11.52
CA ASP A 156 -14.81 -8.99 12.55
C ASP A 156 -14.24 -8.60 13.92
N TYR A 157 -12.97 -8.21 13.95
CA TYR A 157 -12.26 -7.74 15.14
C TYR A 157 -11.40 -6.53 14.82
N LYS A 158 -11.49 -5.49 15.65
CA LYS A 158 -10.61 -4.32 15.62
C LYS A 158 -9.75 -4.29 16.87
N VAL A 159 -8.44 -4.29 16.68
CA VAL A 159 -7.48 -4.14 17.77
C VAL A 159 -6.80 -2.80 17.64
N SER A 160 -7.01 -1.94 18.62
CA SER A 160 -6.34 -0.65 18.74
C SER A 160 -5.31 -0.70 19.84
N ALA A 161 -4.07 -0.31 19.56
CA ALA A 161 -2.99 -0.26 20.53
C ALA A 161 -2.38 1.14 20.56
N GLN A 162 -2.34 1.77 21.72
CA GLN A 162 -1.77 3.09 21.91
C GLN A 162 -0.65 3.04 22.95
N TYR A 163 0.55 3.42 22.54
CA TYR A 163 1.68 3.56 23.45
C TYR A 163 1.60 4.92 24.17
N ASN A 164 1.66 4.90 25.50
CA ASN A 164 1.46 6.10 26.33
C ASN A 164 2.77 6.87 26.62
N GLY A 165 3.93 6.34 26.21
CA GLY A 165 5.25 6.96 26.44
C GLY A 165 5.90 6.62 27.80
N ASP A 166 5.22 5.89 28.68
CA ASP A 166 5.62 5.49 30.03
C ASP A 166 5.84 3.98 30.19
N ASN A 167 6.24 3.31 29.12
CA ASN A 167 6.34 1.85 29.02
C ASN A 167 4.98 1.14 29.20
N THR A 168 3.88 1.83 28.97
CA THR A 168 2.55 1.21 28.95
C THR A 168 1.93 1.28 27.56
N ILE A 169 1.13 0.28 27.22
CA ILE A 169 0.31 0.21 26.01
C ILE A 169 -1.13 0.00 26.42
N ASN A 170 -2.01 0.87 25.94
CA ASN A 170 -3.44 0.64 26.02
C ASN A 170 -3.88 -0.17 24.81
N ILE A 171 -4.52 -1.30 25.06
CA ILE A 171 -5.08 -2.16 24.01
C ILE A 171 -6.59 -2.14 24.17
N LYS A 172 -7.27 -1.85 23.06
CA LYS A 172 -8.72 -1.94 22.93
C LYS A 172 -9.03 -2.97 21.86
N ILE A 173 -9.88 -3.93 22.16
CA ILE A 173 -10.37 -4.94 21.23
C ILE A 173 -11.87 -4.75 21.07
N GLU A 174 -12.30 -4.50 19.84
CA GLU A 174 -13.70 -4.38 19.46
C GLU A 174 -14.06 -5.58 18.59
N ARG A 175 -15.18 -6.19 18.88
CA ARG A 175 -15.69 -7.34 18.14
C ARG A 175 -16.91 -6.93 17.32
N ASN A 176 -16.87 -7.19 16.03
CA ASN A 176 -17.93 -6.85 15.07
C ASN A 176 -18.23 -8.03 14.11
N GLU A 177 -18.04 -9.27 14.54
CA GLU A 177 -18.20 -10.47 13.72
C GLU A 177 -19.58 -10.59 13.06
N LEU A 178 -20.58 -9.95 13.65
CA LEU A 178 -21.92 -9.99 13.18
C LEU A 178 -22.46 -8.57 13.04
N ASN A 179 -22.67 -8.10 11.84
CA ASN A 179 -23.46 -6.90 11.62
C ASN A 179 -24.92 -7.20 12.01
N LEU A 180 -25.22 -6.99 13.31
CA LEU A 180 -26.52 -7.34 13.89
C LEU A 180 -27.68 -6.60 13.22
N SER A 181 -27.47 -5.36 12.79
CA SER A 181 -28.48 -4.57 12.09
C SER A 181 -28.81 -5.19 10.74
N LEU A 182 -27.81 -5.67 10.03
CA LEU A 182 -28.00 -6.37 8.75
C LEU A 182 -28.67 -7.73 8.97
N LEU A 183 -28.27 -8.47 10.00
CA LEU A 183 -28.84 -9.75 10.37
C LEU A 183 -30.31 -9.59 10.82
N GLU A 184 -30.62 -8.61 11.66
CA GLU A 184 -32.00 -8.33 12.07
C GLU A 184 -32.88 -7.98 10.86
N THR A 185 -32.38 -7.18 9.92
CA THR A 185 -33.15 -6.79 8.74
C THR A 185 -33.33 -7.95 7.78
N LYS A 186 -32.27 -8.68 7.46
CA LYS A 186 -32.24 -9.73 6.44
C LYS A 186 -32.85 -11.06 6.93
N TYR A 187 -32.67 -11.36 8.22
CA TYR A 187 -33.05 -12.63 8.83
C TYR A 187 -34.06 -12.52 9.96
N LYS A 188 -34.79 -11.38 10.05
CA LYS A 188 -35.80 -11.12 11.08
C LYS A 188 -36.77 -12.28 11.28
N LYS A 189 -37.22 -12.93 10.19
CA LYS A 189 -38.09 -14.10 10.24
C LYS A 189 -37.45 -15.35 10.83
N VAL A 190 -36.12 -15.48 10.73
CA VAL A 190 -35.37 -16.62 11.26
C VAL A 190 -35.15 -16.45 12.75
N PHE A 191 -34.76 -15.23 13.18
CA PHE A 191 -34.53 -14.92 14.61
C PHE A 191 -35.81 -14.87 15.44
N LEU A 192 -36.96 -14.66 14.82
CA LEU A 192 -38.28 -14.70 15.50
C LEU A 192 -38.84 -16.11 15.67
N ARG A 193 -38.20 -17.15 15.12
CA ARG A 193 -38.69 -18.54 15.30
C ARG A 193 -38.45 -18.99 16.75
N ASP A 194 -39.41 -19.70 17.32
CA ASP A 194 -39.35 -20.22 18.70
C ASP A 194 -38.15 -21.14 18.95
N ALA A 195 -37.63 -21.77 17.91
CA ALA A 195 -36.41 -22.56 17.98
C ALA A 195 -35.18 -21.74 18.45
N MET A 196 -35.07 -20.48 18.06
CA MET A 196 -33.95 -19.60 18.45
C MET A 196 -34.08 -19.09 19.90
N LYS A 197 -35.30 -19.10 20.47
CA LYS A 197 -35.50 -18.75 21.89
C LYS A 197 -34.96 -19.81 22.86
N LYS A 198 -34.69 -21.01 22.39
CA LYS A 198 -34.12 -22.13 23.18
C LYS A 198 -32.60 -22.18 23.22
N TYR A 199 -31.91 -21.36 22.41
CA TYR A 199 -30.45 -21.32 22.41
C TYR A 199 -29.93 -20.50 23.60
N PRO A 200 -28.82 -20.93 24.24
CA PRO A 200 -28.26 -20.25 25.40
C PRO A 200 -27.68 -18.88 25.10
N TYR A 201 -27.53 -18.53 23.80
CA TYR A 201 -26.97 -17.25 23.36
C TYR A 201 -28.07 -16.35 22.82
N ARG A 202 -28.22 -15.18 23.42
CA ARG A 202 -29.09 -14.12 22.91
C ARG A 202 -28.30 -13.27 21.93
N LEU A 203 -29.00 -12.65 20.96
CA LEU A 203 -28.39 -11.71 20.02
C LEU A 203 -27.65 -10.57 20.77
N GLU A 204 -28.17 -10.18 21.92
CA GLU A 204 -27.60 -9.18 22.82
C GLU A 204 -26.24 -9.59 23.39
N ASP A 205 -25.95 -10.90 23.50
CA ASP A 205 -24.65 -11.41 23.96
C ASP A 205 -23.53 -11.16 22.94
N PHE A 206 -23.88 -10.86 21.69
CA PHE A 206 -22.95 -10.53 20.61
C PHE A 206 -22.84 -9.02 20.38
N ARG A 207 -23.70 -8.20 21.04
CA ARG A 207 -23.60 -6.75 20.94
C ARG A 207 -22.39 -6.25 21.70
N ASN A 208 -21.53 -5.55 20.96
CA ASN A 208 -20.45 -4.68 21.46
C ASN A 208 -19.68 -5.19 22.69
N ARG A 209 -19.01 -6.32 22.56
CA ARG A 209 -18.01 -6.69 23.56
C ARG A 209 -16.72 -5.92 23.26
N GLU A 210 -16.56 -4.81 23.91
CA GLU A 210 -15.32 -4.06 23.98
C GLU A 210 -14.51 -4.56 25.17
N ILE A 211 -13.26 -4.93 24.93
CA ILE A 211 -12.29 -5.27 25.98
C ILE A 211 -11.19 -4.22 25.92
N SER A 212 -10.99 -3.49 27.00
CA SER A 212 -9.90 -2.54 27.14
C SER A 212 -8.96 -3.00 28.25
N GLN A 213 -7.67 -3.05 27.97
CA GLN A 213 -6.64 -3.43 28.92
C GLN A 213 -5.40 -2.56 28.74
N THR A 214 -4.79 -2.17 29.86
CA THR A 214 -3.47 -1.52 29.87
C THR A 214 -2.41 -2.56 30.20
N LEU A 215 -1.40 -2.69 29.34
CA LEU A 215 -0.28 -3.58 29.54
C LEU A 215 0.98 -2.78 29.82
N THR A 216 1.79 -3.24 30.78
CA THR A 216 3.12 -2.68 31.04
C THR A 216 4.15 -3.48 30.26
N ILE A 217 5.01 -2.80 29.50
CA ILE A 217 6.11 -3.41 28.80
C ILE A 217 7.27 -3.52 29.80
N SER A 218 7.55 -4.75 30.25
CA SER A 218 8.77 -5.04 31.02
C SER A 218 9.94 -5.19 30.04
N ASN A 219 11.05 -4.51 30.34
CA ASN A 219 12.33 -4.68 29.65
C ASN A 219 12.93 -6.05 29.93
#